data_fdd8cbf47a5de70c34219fbe0bf3db06
#
_entry.id   fdd8cbf47a5de70c34219fbe0bf3db06
#
_cell.length_a   1.000
_cell.length_b   1.000
_cell.length_c   1.000
_cell.angle_alpha   90.00
_cell.angle_beta   90.00
_cell.angle_gamma   90.00
#
_symmetry.space_group_name_H-M   'P 1'
#
loop_
_entity.id
_entity.type
_entity.pdbx_description
1 polymer ?
#
loop_
_entity_poly.entity_id
_entity_poly.type
_entity_poly.pdbx_seq_one_letter_code
_entity_poly.pdbx_strand_id
1 'polypeptide(L)' 'MSLEQSEIQERIIALQQEHRDLDDAIAALVDKGVYDQLQLQRMKKRKLALRDWIGRLEALLVPDIIA' A
#
# COMPACT_ATOMS: atom_id res chain seq x y z
N MET A 1 -12.23 6.72 -19.24
CA MET A 1 -13.31 6.69 -18.25
C MET A 1 -12.75 7.05 -16.88
N SER A 2 -13.30 8.05 -16.27
CA SER A 2 -12.81 8.48 -14.96
C SER A 2 -13.55 7.74 -13.86
N LEU A 3 -12.82 7.40 -12.80
CA LEU A 3 -13.40 6.77 -11.63
C LEU A 3 -14.10 7.84 -10.81
N GLU A 4 -15.21 7.48 -10.22
CA GLU A 4 -15.87 8.37 -9.28
C GLU A 4 -15.05 8.46 -7.99
N GLN A 5 -15.22 9.57 -7.29
CA GLN A 5 -14.48 9.79 -6.05
C GLN A 5 -14.71 8.69 -5.03
N SER A 6 -15.94 8.19 -4.94
CA SER A 6 -16.27 7.13 -3.99
C SER A 6 -15.52 5.85 -4.33
N GLU A 7 -15.38 5.53 -5.62
CA GLU A 7 -14.64 4.34 -6.05
C GLU A 7 -13.15 4.47 -5.74
N ILE A 8 -12.60 5.66 -5.95
CA ILE A 8 -11.20 5.92 -5.64
C ILE A 8 -10.96 5.78 -4.15
N GLN A 9 -11.84 6.34 -3.35
CA GLN A 9 -11.74 6.25 -1.89
C GLN A 9 -11.81 4.81 -1.41
N GLU A 10 -12.71 4.02 -1.97
CA GLU A 10 -12.83 2.61 -1.63
C GLU A 10 -11.55 1.84 -1.96
N ARG A 11 -10.95 2.14 -3.11
CA ARG A 11 -9.69 1.49 -3.49
C ARG A 11 -8.57 1.89 -2.56
N ILE A 12 -8.51 3.15 -2.17
CA ILE A 12 -7.49 3.62 -1.23
C ILE A 12 -7.62 2.87 0.09
N ILE A 13 -8.85 2.74 0.60
CA ILE A 13 -9.09 2.04 1.85
C ILE A 13 -8.63 0.58 1.75
N ALA A 14 -8.98 -0.08 0.65
CA ALA A 14 -8.59 -1.48 0.45
C ALA A 14 -7.08 -1.63 0.38
N LEU A 15 -6.41 -0.73 -0.33
CA LEU A 15 -4.95 -0.77 -0.44
C LEU A 15 -4.26 -0.44 0.87
N GLN A 16 -4.82 0.48 1.64
CA GLN A 16 -4.29 0.82 2.96
C GLN A 16 -4.40 -0.38 3.90
N GLN A 17 -5.50 -1.11 3.83
CA GLN A 17 -5.67 -2.30 4.65
C GLN A 17 -4.65 -3.38 4.25
N GLU A 18 -4.47 -3.58 2.95
CA GLU A 18 -3.49 -4.54 2.45
C GLU A 18 -2.08 -4.14 2.87
N HIS A 19 -1.78 -2.85 2.79
CA HIS A 19 -0.48 -2.32 3.22
C HIS A 19 -0.23 -2.60 4.70
N ARG A 20 -1.24 -2.37 5.53
CA ARG A 20 -1.15 -2.62 6.97
C ARG A 20 -0.95 -4.10 7.25
N ASP A 21 -1.75 -4.95 6.60
CA ASP A 21 -1.64 -6.40 6.79
C ASP A 21 -0.26 -6.89 6.42
N LEU A 22 0.28 -6.36 5.34
CA LEU A 22 1.61 -6.75 4.88
C LEU A 22 2.69 -6.25 5.83
N ASP A 23 2.54 -5.05 6.35
CA ASP A 23 3.47 -4.49 7.32
C ASP A 23 3.50 -5.35 8.59
N ASP A 24 2.34 -5.77 9.06
CA ASP A 24 2.22 -6.65 10.23
C ASP A 24 2.86 -8.01 9.94
N ALA A 25 2.65 -8.54 8.75
CA ALA A 25 3.22 -9.83 8.35
C ALA A 25 4.74 -9.75 8.30
N ILE A 26 5.29 -8.66 7.78
CA ILE A 26 6.73 -8.45 7.74
C ILE A 26 7.30 -8.38 9.16
N ALA A 27 6.65 -7.62 10.03
CA ALA A 27 7.09 -7.49 11.41
C ALA A 27 7.09 -8.85 12.13
N ALA A 28 6.04 -9.64 11.93
CA ALA A 28 5.94 -10.95 12.53
C ALA A 28 7.02 -11.90 12.01
N LEU A 29 7.31 -11.82 10.72
CA LEU A 29 8.33 -12.66 10.10
C LEU A 29 9.71 -12.33 10.65
N VAL A 30 10.03 -11.05 10.74
CA VAL A 30 11.31 -10.60 11.26
C VAL A 30 11.46 -10.96 12.74
N ASP A 31 10.37 -10.86 13.49
CA ASP A 31 10.38 -11.15 14.92
C ASP A 31 10.72 -12.61 15.20
N LYS A 32 10.40 -13.52 14.28
CA LYS A 32 10.75 -14.91 14.43
C LYS A 32 12.27 -15.17 14.43
N GLY A 33 13.02 -14.29 13.78
CA GLY A 33 14.47 -14.41 13.71
C GLY A 33 14.99 -15.38 12.67
N VAL A 34 14.18 -16.33 12.24
CA VAL A 34 14.54 -17.27 11.16
C VAL A 34 13.51 -17.13 10.06
N TYR A 35 13.93 -16.60 8.93
CA TYR A 35 13.01 -16.35 7.83
C TYR A 35 13.74 -16.40 6.49
N ASP A 36 12.96 -16.61 5.45
CA ASP A 36 13.46 -16.63 4.09
C ASP A 36 13.67 -15.18 3.62
N GLN A 37 14.94 -14.84 3.34
CA GLN A 37 15.31 -13.50 2.89
C GLN A 37 14.58 -13.13 1.60
N LEU A 38 14.42 -14.07 0.71
CA LEU A 38 13.76 -13.82 -0.57
C LEU A 38 12.28 -13.49 -0.36
N GLN A 39 11.63 -14.21 0.54
CA GLN A 39 10.25 -13.94 0.90
C GLN A 39 10.11 -12.55 1.50
N LEU A 40 11.01 -12.21 2.41
CA LEU A 40 11.00 -10.89 3.05
C LEU A 40 11.15 -9.78 2.02
N GLN A 41 12.06 -9.94 1.08
CA GLN A 41 12.27 -8.94 0.03
C GLN A 41 11.05 -8.77 -0.85
N ARG A 42 10.37 -9.88 -1.19
CA ARG A 42 9.13 -9.81 -1.97
C ARG A 42 8.06 -9.04 -1.22
N MET A 43 7.92 -9.30 0.06
CA MET A 43 6.93 -8.62 0.87
C MET A 43 7.21 -7.12 0.97
N LYS A 44 8.47 -6.76 1.17
CA LYS A 44 8.87 -5.35 1.21
C LYS A 44 8.62 -4.66 -0.11
N LYS A 45 8.91 -5.33 -1.21
CA LYS A 45 8.68 -4.78 -2.53
C LYS A 45 7.20 -4.56 -2.79
N ARG A 46 6.37 -5.52 -2.39
CA ARG A 46 4.92 -5.40 -2.51
C ARG A 46 4.42 -4.22 -1.68
N LYS A 47 4.93 -4.08 -0.47
CA LYS A 47 4.55 -2.98 0.41
C LYS A 47 4.84 -1.62 -0.23
N LEU A 48 6.01 -1.48 -0.84
CA LEU A 48 6.37 -0.25 -1.55
C LEU A 48 5.46 0.02 -2.73
N ALA A 49 5.11 -1.04 -3.47
CA ALA A 49 4.20 -0.89 -4.61
C ALA A 49 2.82 -0.42 -4.16
N LEU A 50 2.33 -0.97 -3.05
CA LEU A 50 1.05 -0.55 -2.48
C LEU A 50 1.07 0.91 -2.06
N ARG A 51 2.14 1.31 -1.41
CA ARG A 51 2.30 2.70 -0.97
C ARG A 51 2.29 3.65 -2.17
N ASP A 52 2.96 3.26 -3.23
CA ASP A 52 3.02 4.07 -4.44
C ASP A 52 1.63 4.20 -5.08
N TRP A 53 0.88 3.11 -5.15
CA TRP A 53 -0.48 3.13 -5.67
C TRP A 53 -1.39 4.01 -4.83
N ILE A 54 -1.30 3.89 -3.52
CA ILE A 54 -2.09 4.73 -2.62
C ILE A 54 -1.82 6.21 -2.90
N GLY A 55 -0.55 6.57 -3.02
CA GLY A 55 -0.18 7.94 -3.32
C GLY A 55 -0.75 8.44 -4.63
N ARG A 56 -0.73 7.60 -5.67
CA ARG A 56 -1.27 7.96 -6.97
C ARG A 56 -2.78 8.16 -6.91
N LEU A 57 -3.48 7.28 -6.20
CA LEU A 57 -4.93 7.42 -6.07
C LEU A 57 -5.30 8.63 -5.23
N GLU A 58 -4.55 8.91 -4.18
CA GLU A 58 -4.77 10.10 -3.36
C GLU A 58 -4.61 11.36 -4.19
N ALA A 59 -3.65 11.37 -5.10
CA ALA A 59 -3.42 12.51 -5.96
C ALA A 59 -4.62 12.78 -6.88
N LEU A 60 -5.38 11.74 -7.22
CA LEU A 60 -6.57 11.90 -8.04
C LEU A 60 -7.71 12.57 -7.26
N LEU A 61 -7.73 12.42 -5.95
CA LEU A 61 -8.76 13.01 -5.10
C LEU A 61 -8.47 14.45 -4.74
N VAL A 62 -7.19 14.80 -4.67
CA VAL A 62 -6.80 16.16 -4.29
C VAL A 62 -7.07 17.07 -5.48
N PRO A 63 -7.88 18.13 -5.31
CA PRO A 63 -8.04 19.11 -6.36
C PRO A 63 -6.68 19.73 -6.65
N ASP A 64 -6.52 20.15 -7.86
CA ASP A 64 -5.25 20.66 -8.34
C ASP A 64 -4.84 21.89 -7.53
N ILE A 65 -4.27 21.65 -6.39
CA ILE A 65 -3.80 22.73 -5.53
C ILE A 65 -2.36 23.01 -5.91
N ILE A 66 -2.18 24.09 -6.56
CA ILE A 66 -0.85 24.53 -6.88
C ILE A 66 -0.41 25.43 -5.74
N ALA A 67 0.56 24.97 -5.09
CA ALA A 67 1.13 25.77 -4.01
C ALA A 67 1.80 27.02 -4.57
#